data_e8e7554d03b046b5f01268c8f6da02fd
#
_entry.id   e8e7554d03b046b5f01268c8f6da02fd
#
_cell.length_a   1.000
_cell.length_b   1.000
_cell.length_c   1.000
_cell.angle_alpha   90.00
_cell.angle_beta   90.00
_cell.angle_gamma   90.00
#
_symmetry.space_group_name_H-M   'P 1'
#
loop_
_entity.id
_entity.type
_entity.pdbx_description
1 polymer ?
#
loop_
_entity_poly.entity_id
_entity_poly.type
_entity_poly.pdbx_seq_one_letter_code
_entity_poly.pdbx_strand_id
1 'polypeptide(L)'
;IIYMKISSKEDIINHFINGNKSDLYIGVENEKFIFDTKTQKRSTYIQISNILKFLQSNFGWEKVIEGNNLIGLKLNGKQVTLEPGNQIELAGAKLKNIHEVCAESFEFQDQLIKACNEFNLELLSIGYDPYTNLKDVPSNPKKRYEVMTKEMPKLGRLSLEMMYQTSGTQINLDYSDEKNFSSKFKLISYLVPISIALFANSSIKEKKFCNYL
;
A
#
# COMPACT_ATOMS: atom_id res chain seq x y z
N ILE A 1 -2.83 21.17 6.52
CA ILE A 1 -3.33 20.82 5.16
C ILE A 1 -4.09 22.03 4.68
N ILE A 2 -3.58 22.73 3.67
CA ILE A 2 -4.29 23.82 3.01
C ILE A 2 -5.29 23.14 2.06
N TYR A 3 -6.58 23.19 2.39
CA TYR A 3 -7.63 22.75 1.48
C TYR A 3 -7.74 23.77 0.34
N MET A 4 -7.29 23.38 -0.86
CA MET A 4 -7.53 24.17 -2.06
C MET A 4 -8.99 23.97 -2.48
N LYS A 5 -9.79 25.04 -2.46
CA LYS A 5 -11.16 24.99 -2.96
C LYS A 5 -11.13 24.92 -4.48
N ILE A 6 -11.61 23.82 -5.04
CA ILE A 6 -11.78 23.68 -6.49
C ILE A 6 -13.05 24.45 -6.88
N SER A 7 -12.92 25.46 -7.71
CA SER A 7 -14.01 26.34 -8.17
C SER A 7 -14.21 26.29 -9.68
N SER A 8 -13.21 25.82 -10.41
CA SER A 8 -13.21 25.78 -11.89
C SER A 8 -12.49 24.55 -12.42
N LYS A 9 -12.65 24.29 -13.72
CA LYS A 9 -11.87 23.29 -14.45
C LYS A 9 -10.39 23.65 -14.49
N GLU A 10 -10.08 24.93 -14.58
CA GLU A 10 -8.71 25.46 -14.60
C GLU A 10 -7.98 25.14 -13.28
N ASP A 11 -8.64 25.15 -12.14
CA ASP A 11 -8.04 24.76 -10.87
C ASP A 11 -7.54 23.30 -10.91
N ILE A 12 -8.31 22.41 -11.53
CA ILE A 12 -7.93 21.01 -11.69
C ILE A 12 -6.75 20.89 -12.65
N ILE A 13 -6.79 21.56 -13.82
CA ILE A 13 -5.71 21.57 -14.80
C ILE A 13 -4.42 22.10 -14.17
N ASN A 14 -4.48 23.21 -13.47
CA ASN A 14 -3.34 23.82 -12.81
C ASN A 14 -2.75 22.91 -11.72
N HIS A 15 -3.58 22.13 -11.03
CA HIS A 15 -3.08 21.14 -10.07
C HIS A 15 -2.15 20.12 -10.73
N PHE A 16 -2.50 19.60 -11.90
CA PHE A 16 -1.65 18.67 -12.66
C PHE A 16 -0.42 19.37 -13.25
N ILE A 17 -0.58 20.59 -13.80
CA ILE A 17 0.56 21.38 -14.33
C ILE A 17 1.57 21.68 -13.23
N ASN A 18 1.10 22.05 -12.04
CA ASN A 18 1.95 22.30 -10.87
C ASN A 18 2.63 21.02 -10.34
N GLY A 19 2.18 19.84 -10.79
CA GLY A 19 2.81 18.56 -10.55
C GLY A 19 4.04 18.28 -11.39
N ASN A 20 4.31 19.07 -12.45
CA ASN A 20 5.48 18.94 -13.32
C ASN A 20 6.77 19.02 -12.49
N LYS A 21 7.77 18.19 -12.85
CA LYS A 21 9.07 18.11 -12.15
C LYS A 21 10.22 18.34 -13.11
N SER A 22 11.24 19.09 -12.68
CA SER A 22 12.51 19.18 -13.41
C SER A 22 13.33 17.90 -13.26
N ASP A 23 13.36 17.36 -12.05
CA ASP A 23 14.00 16.08 -11.74
C ASP A 23 12.94 15.00 -11.59
N LEU A 24 13.10 13.89 -12.32
CA LEU A 24 12.17 12.79 -12.35
C LEU A 24 12.60 11.69 -11.38
N TYR A 25 11.69 11.30 -10.51
CA TYR A 25 11.88 10.26 -9.51
C TYR A 25 10.90 9.12 -9.69
N ILE A 26 11.21 8.01 -9.03
CA ILE A 26 10.36 6.83 -8.90
C ILE A 26 9.98 6.73 -7.42
N GLY A 27 8.70 6.53 -7.13
CA GLY A 27 8.21 6.12 -5.82
C GLY A 27 7.57 4.75 -5.92
N VAL A 28 7.81 3.87 -4.97
CA VAL A 28 7.21 2.54 -4.94
C VAL A 28 6.47 2.34 -3.63
N GLU A 29 5.21 1.91 -3.73
CA GLU A 29 4.42 1.46 -2.60
C GLU A 29 4.40 -0.06 -2.63
N ASN A 30 4.58 -0.69 -1.47
CA ASN A 30 4.70 -2.14 -1.38
C ASN A 30 3.94 -2.66 -0.16
N GLU A 31 2.79 -3.27 -0.41
CA GLU A 31 1.93 -3.82 0.63
C GLU A 31 2.33 -5.26 0.96
N LYS A 32 2.11 -5.67 2.20
CA LYS A 32 2.34 -7.03 2.68
C LYS A 32 1.25 -7.47 3.64
N PHE A 33 0.81 -8.71 3.49
CA PHE A 33 0.01 -9.37 4.51
C PHE A 33 0.86 -9.86 5.66
N ILE A 34 0.31 -9.76 6.87
CA ILE A 34 0.92 -10.36 8.07
C ILE A 34 -0.07 -11.35 8.66
N PHE A 35 0.41 -12.56 8.92
CA PHE A 35 -0.35 -13.65 9.51
C PHE A 35 0.27 -14.11 10.84
N ASP A 36 -0.57 -14.56 11.74
CA ASP A 36 -0.14 -15.22 12.96
C ASP A 36 0.25 -16.67 12.64
N THR A 37 1.46 -17.09 12.99
CA THR A 37 2.01 -18.40 12.60
C THR A 37 1.29 -19.58 13.25
N LYS A 38 0.70 -19.38 14.45
CA LYS A 38 0.00 -20.44 15.19
C LYS A 38 -1.42 -20.61 14.71
N THR A 39 -2.12 -19.50 14.49
CA THR A 39 -3.55 -19.51 14.14
C THR A 39 -3.79 -19.49 12.64
N GLN A 40 -2.78 -19.13 11.85
CA GLN A 40 -2.86 -18.88 10.40
C GLN A 40 -3.93 -17.84 10.01
N LYS A 41 -4.22 -16.92 10.92
CA LYS A 41 -5.16 -15.82 10.71
C LYS A 41 -4.43 -14.52 10.42
N ARG A 42 -5.10 -13.61 9.73
CA ARG A 42 -4.64 -12.23 9.53
C ARG A 42 -4.36 -11.57 10.88
N SER A 43 -3.26 -10.84 10.95
CA SER A 43 -2.86 -10.12 12.16
C SER A 43 -3.86 -9.04 12.54
N THR A 44 -4.19 -9.00 13.81
CA THR A 44 -5.02 -7.95 14.41
C THR A 44 -4.28 -6.61 14.45
N TYR A 45 -5.00 -5.51 14.59
CA TYR A 45 -4.37 -4.20 14.77
C TYR A 45 -3.41 -4.15 15.97
N ILE A 46 -3.69 -4.90 17.05
CA ILE A 46 -2.81 -4.96 18.22
C ILE A 46 -1.45 -5.58 17.85
N GLN A 47 -1.45 -6.69 17.11
CA GLN A 47 -0.22 -7.34 16.63
C GLN A 47 0.55 -6.42 15.67
N ILE A 48 -0.13 -5.76 14.73
CA ILE A 48 0.48 -4.77 13.84
C ILE A 48 1.06 -3.58 14.61
N SER A 49 0.35 -3.07 15.62
CA SER A 49 0.86 -2.00 16.48
C SER A 49 2.16 -2.40 17.21
N ASN A 50 2.31 -3.67 17.58
CA ASN A 50 3.55 -4.17 18.17
C ASN A 50 4.69 -4.20 17.14
N ILE A 51 4.43 -4.60 15.90
CA ILE A 51 5.40 -4.49 14.79
C ILE A 51 5.85 -3.03 14.63
N LEU A 52 4.90 -2.08 14.54
CA LEU A 52 5.23 -0.66 14.39
C LEU A 52 6.09 -0.14 15.56
N LYS A 53 5.79 -0.53 16.80
CA LYS A 53 6.58 -0.18 17.97
C LYS A 53 7.99 -0.78 17.90
N PHE A 54 8.12 -2.02 17.46
CA PHE A 54 9.42 -2.68 17.28
C PHE A 54 10.26 -1.94 16.22
N LEU A 55 9.68 -1.64 15.07
CA LEU A 55 10.35 -0.86 14.02
C LEU A 55 10.81 0.51 14.53
N GLN A 56 9.96 1.21 15.27
CA GLN A 56 10.28 2.50 15.89
C GLN A 56 11.46 2.39 16.86
N SER A 57 11.46 1.37 17.72
CA SER A 57 12.48 1.22 18.77
C SER A 57 13.84 0.74 18.26
N ASN A 58 13.88 -0.03 17.16
CA ASN A 58 15.09 -0.68 16.68
C ASN A 58 15.71 -0.03 15.45
N PHE A 59 14.94 0.73 14.65
CA PHE A 59 15.40 1.25 13.35
C PHE A 59 15.21 2.75 13.19
N GLY A 60 14.87 3.48 14.25
CA GLY A 60 14.82 4.94 14.26
C GLY A 60 13.59 5.54 13.56
N TRP A 61 12.55 4.75 13.32
CA TRP A 61 11.29 5.25 12.75
C TRP A 61 10.56 6.19 13.72
N GLU A 62 9.96 7.24 13.21
CA GLU A 62 9.12 8.18 13.96
C GLU A 62 7.64 7.78 13.85
N LYS A 63 6.91 7.92 14.96
CA LYS A 63 5.48 7.56 15.02
C LYS A 63 4.59 8.51 14.23
N VAL A 64 3.58 7.94 13.57
CA VAL A 64 2.42 8.66 13.03
C VAL A 64 1.19 8.24 13.82
N ILE A 65 0.56 9.20 14.49
CA ILE A 65 -0.55 8.96 15.42
C ILE A 65 -1.84 9.62 14.90
N GLU A 66 -2.96 8.91 14.99
CA GLU A 66 -4.31 9.45 14.79
C GLU A 66 -5.13 9.23 16.06
N GLY A 67 -5.49 10.32 16.73
CA GLY A 67 -6.05 10.24 18.10
C GLY A 67 -5.07 9.58 19.06
N ASN A 68 -5.43 8.43 19.61
CA ASN A 68 -4.57 7.63 20.49
C ASN A 68 -3.96 6.40 19.78
N ASN A 69 -4.16 6.26 18.47
CA ASN A 69 -3.76 5.07 17.74
C ASN A 69 -2.47 5.32 16.94
N LEU A 70 -1.54 4.39 17.03
CA LEU A 70 -0.34 4.33 16.18
C LEU A 70 -0.73 3.76 14.83
N ILE A 71 -0.82 4.63 13.80
CA ILE A 71 -1.34 4.27 12.47
C ILE A 71 -0.27 4.18 11.39
N GLY A 72 0.98 4.40 11.72
CA GLY A 72 2.08 4.35 10.77
C GLY A 72 3.38 4.87 11.37
N LEU A 73 4.39 4.92 10.52
CA LEU A 73 5.73 5.40 10.83
C LEU A 73 6.26 6.26 9.68
N LYS A 74 7.27 7.08 9.93
CA LYS A 74 7.99 7.85 8.90
C LYS A 74 9.49 7.86 9.18
N LEU A 75 10.29 7.82 8.12
CA LEU A 75 11.75 7.89 8.19
C LEU A 75 12.34 8.34 6.85
N ASN A 76 13.12 9.41 6.82
CA ASN A 76 13.89 9.85 5.64
C ASN A 76 13.07 9.93 4.34
N GLY A 77 11.87 10.51 4.39
CA GLY A 77 10.99 10.69 3.23
C GLY A 77 10.14 9.46 2.85
N LYS A 78 10.34 8.31 3.48
CA LYS A 78 9.51 7.11 3.37
C LYS A 78 8.57 6.97 4.55
N GLN A 79 7.47 6.22 4.36
CA GLN A 79 6.48 5.96 5.40
C GLN A 79 6.11 4.49 5.44
N VAL A 80 5.78 4.02 6.63
CA VAL A 80 5.06 2.77 6.82
C VAL A 80 3.61 3.14 7.11
N THR A 81 2.70 2.66 6.28
CA THR A 81 1.26 2.90 6.46
C THR A 81 0.51 1.59 6.69
N LEU A 82 -0.76 1.69 7.06
CA LEU A 82 -1.66 0.55 7.22
C LEU A 82 -2.79 0.65 6.22
N GLU A 83 -3.04 -0.42 5.50
CA GLU A 83 -4.17 -0.58 4.62
C GLU A 83 -5.40 -1.16 5.37
N PRO A 84 -6.64 -1.06 4.84
CA PRO A 84 -7.87 -1.32 5.60
C PRO A 84 -7.88 -2.65 6.37
N GLY A 85 -7.34 -3.71 5.78
CA GLY A 85 -7.25 -5.05 6.39
C GLY A 85 -5.97 -5.30 7.16
N ASN A 86 -5.31 -4.27 7.70
CA ASN A 86 -4.02 -4.37 8.38
C ASN A 86 -2.84 -4.83 7.51
N GLN A 87 -2.93 -4.72 6.18
CA GLN A 87 -1.73 -4.84 5.36
C GLN A 87 -0.75 -3.73 5.76
N ILE A 88 0.51 -4.10 5.91
CA ILE A 88 1.59 -3.12 6.15
C ILE A 88 2.12 -2.70 4.79
N GLU A 89 2.14 -1.39 4.56
CA GLU A 89 2.64 -0.79 3.33
C GLU A 89 3.91 0.01 3.61
N LEU A 90 4.93 -0.20 2.79
CA LEU A 90 6.00 0.77 2.62
C LEU A 90 5.60 1.74 1.51
N ALA A 91 5.32 2.99 1.84
CA ALA A 91 5.28 4.09 0.89
C ALA A 91 6.69 4.68 0.77
N GLY A 92 7.41 4.26 -0.27
CA GLY A 92 8.83 4.53 -0.46
C GLY A 92 9.19 6.00 -0.67
N ALA A 93 10.45 6.32 -0.54
CA ALA A 93 11.00 7.64 -0.79
C ALA A 93 11.01 7.97 -2.31
N LYS A 94 11.37 9.21 -2.64
CA LYS A 94 11.65 9.63 -4.02
C LYS A 94 13.03 9.12 -4.40
N LEU A 95 13.11 8.19 -5.35
CA LEU A 95 14.33 7.48 -5.73
C LEU A 95 14.65 7.71 -7.22
N LYS A 96 15.93 7.67 -7.58
CA LYS A 96 16.39 8.02 -8.94
C LYS A 96 16.40 6.84 -9.89
N ASN A 97 16.55 5.63 -9.38
CA ASN A 97 16.72 4.44 -10.22
C ASN A 97 16.27 3.16 -9.50
N ILE A 98 16.17 2.07 -10.25
CA ILE A 98 15.70 0.78 -9.75
C ILE A 98 16.60 0.17 -8.68
N HIS A 99 17.90 0.46 -8.67
CA HIS A 99 18.82 -0.05 -7.66
C HIS A 99 18.54 0.55 -6.28
N GLU A 100 18.22 1.85 -6.24
CA GLU A 100 17.80 2.53 -5.01
C GLU A 100 16.45 1.97 -4.52
N VAL A 101 15.51 1.71 -5.43
CA VAL A 101 14.21 1.08 -5.12
C VAL A 101 14.42 -0.32 -4.53
N CYS A 102 15.28 -1.14 -5.14
CA CYS A 102 15.60 -2.47 -4.62
C CYS A 102 16.23 -2.38 -3.23
N ALA A 103 17.22 -1.50 -3.03
CA ALA A 103 17.88 -1.34 -1.75
C ALA A 103 16.90 -0.94 -0.64
N GLU A 104 16.02 0.04 -0.90
CA GLU A 104 14.99 0.47 0.05
C GLU A 104 14.01 -0.67 0.38
N SER A 105 13.54 -1.38 -0.63
CA SER A 105 12.57 -2.46 -0.47
C SER A 105 13.16 -3.63 0.34
N PHE A 106 14.40 -4.03 0.05
CA PHE A 106 15.08 -5.10 0.79
C PHE A 106 15.40 -4.69 2.23
N GLU A 107 15.87 -3.45 2.45
CA GLU A 107 16.11 -2.93 3.80
C GLU A 107 14.84 -3.01 4.66
N PHE A 108 13.72 -2.52 4.12
CA PHE A 108 12.45 -2.55 4.84
C PHE A 108 11.95 -3.97 5.07
N GLN A 109 12.04 -4.83 4.07
CA GLN A 109 11.63 -6.23 4.20
C GLN A 109 12.44 -6.96 5.30
N ASP A 110 13.75 -6.72 5.39
CA ASP A 110 14.60 -7.27 6.46
C ASP A 110 14.16 -6.78 7.84
N GLN A 111 13.89 -5.49 7.98
CA GLN A 111 13.37 -4.91 9.22
C GLN A 111 12.02 -5.53 9.61
N LEU A 112 11.12 -5.70 8.65
CA LEU A 112 9.78 -6.25 8.86
C LEU A 112 9.83 -7.73 9.24
N ILE A 113 10.71 -8.53 8.61
CA ILE A 113 10.93 -9.93 8.95
C ILE A 113 11.43 -10.06 10.39
N LYS A 114 12.38 -9.21 10.82
CA LYS A 114 12.87 -9.20 12.22
C LYS A 114 11.74 -8.90 13.20
N ALA A 115 10.89 -7.92 12.87
CA ALA A 115 9.72 -7.59 13.70
C ALA A 115 8.70 -8.74 13.74
N CYS A 116 8.43 -9.37 12.62
CA CYS A 116 7.52 -10.52 12.55
C CYS A 116 8.02 -11.70 13.39
N ASN A 117 9.31 -12.03 13.31
CA ASN A 117 9.93 -13.12 14.07
C ASN A 117 9.80 -12.90 15.59
N GLU A 118 9.98 -11.66 16.06
CA GLU A 118 9.84 -11.31 17.48
C GLU A 118 8.45 -11.63 18.03
N PHE A 119 7.41 -11.51 17.20
CA PHE A 119 6.02 -11.70 17.66
C PHE A 119 5.37 -13.00 17.15
N ASN A 120 6.14 -13.94 16.59
CA ASN A 120 5.62 -15.17 15.96
C ASN A 120 4.58 -14.88 14.86
N LEU A 121 4.90 -13.91 14.03
CA LEU A 121 4.12 -13.52 12.86
C LEU A 121 4.89 -13.85 11.59
N GLU A 122 4.19 -13.96 10.47
CA GLU A 122 4.76 -14.28 9.16
C GLU A 122 4.34 -13.24 8.12
N LEU A 123 5.31 -12.83 7.32
CA LEU A 123 5.13 -11.94 6.17
C LEU A 123 4.74 -12.76 4.94
N LEU A 124 3.67 -12.35 4.28
CA LEU A 124 3.23 -13.01 3.05
C LEU A 124 3.16 -12.02 1.87
N SER A 125 3.92 -12.34 0.82
CA SER A 125 4.02 -11.53 -0.42
C SER A 125 3.19 -12.16 -1.54
N ILE A 126 1.87 -11.95 -1.50
CA ILE A 126 0.91 -12.44 -2.49
C ILE A 126 -0.10 -11.34 -2.82
N GLY A 127 -0.73 -11.40 -3.99
CA GLY A 127 -1.63 -10.35 -4.47
C GLY A 127 -3.01 -10.36 -3.83
N TYR A 128 -3.48 -11.50 -3.32
CA TYR A 128 -4.81 -11.65 -2.72
C TYR A 128 -4.74 -12.59 -1.51
N ASP A 129 -5.53 -12.31 -0.47
CA ASP A 129 -5.61 -13.16 0.72
C ASP A 129 -6.28 -14.51 0.37
N PRO A 130 -5.53 -15.63 0.42
CA PRO A 130 -6.05 -16.91 -0.03
C PRO A 130 -6.94 -17.62 1.00
N TYR A 131 -6.92 -17.17 2.26
CA TYR A 131 -7.49 -17.92 3.38
C TYR A 131 -8.67 -17.26 4.06
N THR A 132 -8.64 -15.93 4.22
CA THR A 132 -9.55 -15.22 5.11
C THR A 132 -10.82 -14.83 4.36
N ASN A 133 -11.99 -15.14 4.93
CA ASN A 133 -13.23 -14.57 4.41
C ASN A 133 -13.29 -13.08 4.71
N LEU A 134 -13.88 -12.29 3.81
CA LEU A 134 -13.99 -10.83 3.96
C LEU A 134 -14.51 -10.39 5.32
N LYS A 135 -15.55 -11.04 5.83
CA LYS A 135 -16.17 -10.75 7.14
C LYS A 135 -15.24 -10.97 8.35
N ASP A 136 -14.19 -11.78 8.17
CA ASP A 136 -13.26 -12.19 9.21
C ASP A 136 -11.92 -11.41 9.12
N VAL A 137 -11.77 -10.53 8.14
CA VAL A 137 -10.57 -9.70 8.00
C VAL A 137 -10.57 -8.63 9.09
N PRO A 138 -9.52 -8.55 9.93
CA PRO A 138 -9.45 -7.52 10.97
C PRO A 138 -9.20 -6.15 10.36
N SER A 139 -9.84 -5.12 10.92
CA SER A 139 -9.66 -3.72 10.53
C SER A 139 -8.73 -2.97 11.47
N ASN A 140 -8.29 -1.78 11.05
CA ASN A 140 -7.54 -0.84 11.87
C ASN A 140 -8.34 0.44 12.16
N PRO A 141 -7.91 1.26 13.14
CA PRO A 141 -8.70 2.39 13.64
C PRO A 141 -8.60 3.68 12.81
N LYS A 142 -8.11 3.65 11.56
CA LYS A 142 -8.08 4.84 10.71
C LYS A 142 -9.50 5.26 10.31
N LYS A 143 -9.90 6.49 10.63
CA LYS A 143 -11.23 7.03 10.33
C LYS A 143 -11.59 6.99 8.84
N ARG A 144 -10.62 7.21 7.96
CA ARG A 144 -10.86 7.17 6.51
C ARG A 144 -11.43 5.82 6.06
N TYR A 145 -10.99 4.72 6.66
CA TYR A 145 -11.45 3.38 6.27
C TYR A 145 -12.84 3.05 6.76
N GLU A 146 -13.25 3.63 7.89
CA GLU A 146 -14.63 3.55 8.34
C GLU A 146 -15.59 4.18 7.31
N VAL A 147 -15.25 5.37 6.82
CA VAL A 147 -16.02 6.05 5.76
C VAL A 147 -15.99 5.26 4.45
N MET A 148 -14.81 4.81 4.01
CA MET A 148 -14.67 4.05 2.76
C MET A 148 -15.44 2.73 2.80
N THR A 149 -15.40 2.00 3.91
CA THR A 149 -16.14 0.73 4.09
C THR A 149 -17.65 0.93 3.94
N LYS A 150 -18.15 2.07 4.37
CA LYS A 150 -19.58 2.42 4.25
C LYS A 150 -19.97 2.88 2.84
N GLU A 151 -19.10 3.64 2.17
CA GLU A 151 -19.46 4.31 0.91
C GLU A 151 -19.10 3.49 -0.34
N MET A 152 -17.95 2.81 -0.35
CA MET A 152 -17.47 2.12 -1.55
C MET A 152 -18.34 0.96 -2.04
N PRO A 153 -19.03 0.17 -1.19
CA PRO A 153 -19.95 -0.87 -1.67
C PRO A 153 -21.12 -0.33 -2.52
N LYS A 154 -21.46 0.95 -2.37
CA LYS A 154 -22.49 1.61 -3.20
C LYS A 154 -22.02 1.81 -4.65
N LEU A 155 -20.71 1.83 -4.89
CA LEU A 155 -20.10 2.10 -6.19
C LEU A 155 -19.63 0.83 -6.90
N GLY A 156 -19.31 -0.23 -6.16
CA GLY A 156 -18.76 -1.44 -6.74
C GLY A 156 -18.94 -2.70 -5.90
N ARG A 157 -19.36 -3.78 -6.53
CA ARG A 157 -19.67 -5.07 -5.88
C ARG A 157 -18.48 -5.69 -5.16
N LEU A 158 -17.25 -5.52 -5.67
CA LEU A 158 -16.02 -6.11 -5.13
C LEU A 158 -15.14 -5.07 -4.43
N SER A 159 -15.69 -3.93 -4.06
CA SER A 159 -14.93 -2.82 -3.47
C SER A 159 -14.33 -3.16 -2.10
N LEU A 160 -15.03 -3.93 -1.28
CA LEU A 160 -14.51 -4.35 0.03
C LEU A 160 -13.44 -5.41 -0.11
N GLU A 161 -13.60 -6.37 -1.01
CA GLU A 161 -12.55 -7.35 -1.32
C GLU A 161 -11.28 -6.66 -1.77
N MET A 162 -11.40 -5.69 -2.68
CA MET A 162 -10.26 -4.88 -3.13
C MET A 162 -9.58 -4.15 -1.98
N MET A 163 -10.34 -3.54 -1.07
CA MET A 163 -9.77 -2.81 0.07
C MET A 163 -9.11 -3.70 1.11
N TYR A 164 -9.73 -4.82 1.45
CA TYR A 164 -9.38 -5.61 2.62
C TYR A 164 -8.55 -6.86 2.31
N GLN A 165 -8.63 -7.40 1.09
CA GLN A 165 -8.07 -8.69 0.73
C GLN A 165 -7.02 -8.63 -0.37
N THR A 166 -6.66 -7.45 -0.88
CA THR A 166 -5.56 -7.30 -1.84
C THR A 166 -4.28 -6.80 -1.16
N SER A 167 -3.15 -7.08 -1.77
CA SER A 167 -1.84 -6.59 -1.38
C SER A 167 -1.01 -6.41 -2.65
N GLY A 168 -0.75 -5.18 -3.02
CA GLY A 168 -0.15 -4.81 -4.29
C GLY A 168 1.21 -4.19 -4.18
N THR A 169 1.81 -4.01 -5.36
CA THR A 169 2.95 -3.10 -5.56
C THR A 169 2.50 -2.01 -6.51
N GLN A 170 2.60 -0.76 -6.10
CA GLN A 170 2.29 0.41 -6.91
C GLN A 170 3.57 1.16 -7.27
N ILE A 171 3.70 1.54 -8.53
CA ILE A 171 4.83 2.32 -9.03
C ILE A 171 4.33 3.70 -9.42
N ASN A 172 4.92 4.73 -8.82
CA ASN A 172 4.63 6.13 -9.07
C ASN A 172 5.79 6.76 -9.88
N LEU A 173 5.48 7.34 -11.01
CA LEU A 173 6.45 7.96 -11.90
C LEU A 173 6.17 9.47 -12.03
N ASP A 174 7.17 10.29 -11.76
CA ASP A 174 7.10 11.73 -12.03
C ASP A 174 6.99 12.01 -13.54
N TYR A 175 6.51 13.20 -13.89
CA TYR A 175 6.46 13.72 -15.25
C TYR A 175 6.94 15.18 -15.33
N SER A 176 7.55 15.56 -16.45
CA SER A 176 8.12 16.90 -16.65
C SER A 176 7.14 17.90 -17.23
N ASP A 177 6.22 17.43 -18.04
CA ASP A 177 5.26 18.25 -18.79
C ASP A 177 4.10 17.39 -19.32
N GLU A 178 3.10 18.02 -19.93
CA GLU A 178 1.92 17.35 -20.47
C GLU A 178 2.26 16.30 -21.54
N LYS A 179 3.24 16.58 -22.41
CA LYS A 179 3.66 15.65 -23.47
C LYS A 179 4.32 14.41 -22.86
N ASN A 180 5.18 14.58 -21.86
CA ASN A 180 5.81 13.48 -21.14
C ASN A 180 4.77 12.66 -20.37
N PHE A 181 3.83 13.31 -19.67
CA PHE A 181 2.71 12.65 -19.00
C PHE A 181 1.90 11.82 -20.01
N SER A 182 1.43 12.42 -21.10
CA SER A 182 0.62 11.75 -22.13
C SER A 182 1.31 10.53 -22.72
N SER A 183 2.62 10.65 -22.99
CA SER A 183 3.43 9.55 -23.54
C SER A 183 3.56 8.39 -22.54
N LYS A 184 3.85 8.69 -21.27
CA LYS A 184 3.92 7.69 -20.20
C LYS A 184 2.57 7.02 -19.97
N PHE A 185 1.50 7.80 -19.87
CA PHE A 185 0.15 7.29 -19.64
C PHE A 185 -0.28 6.33 -20.76
N LYS A 186 -0.02 6.73 -22.01
CA LYS A 186 -0.32 5.90 -23.19
C LYS A 186 0.48 4.59 -23.18
N LEU A 187 1.79 4.66 -22.89
CA LEU A 187 2.63 3.47 -22.79
C LEU A 187 2.16 2.52 -21.70
N ILE A 188 1.89 3.04 -20.50
CA ILE A 188 1.41 2.25 -19.38
C ILE A 188 0.07 1.59 -19.71
N SER A 189 -0.84 2.31 -20.39
CA SER A 189 -2.13 1.75 -20.82
C SER A 189 -1.98 0.56 -21.76
N TYR A 190 -0.99 0.59 -22.66
CA TYR A 190 -0.68 -0.56 -23.53
C TYR A 190 -0.04 -1.73 -22.76
N LEU A 191 0.69 -1.45 -21.69
CA LEU A 191 1.33 -2.48 -20.87
C LEU A 191 0.37 -3.19 -19.89
N VAL A 192 -0.81 -2.63 -19.62
CA VAL A 192 -1.78 -3.19 -18.66
C VAL A 192 -2.06 -4.68 -18.90
N PRO A 193 -2.48 -5.15 -20.09
CA PRO A 193 -2.77 -6.56 -20.29
C PRO A 193 -1.53 -7.47 -20.15
N ILE A 194 -0.37 -6.97 -20.55
CA ILE A 194 0.90 -7.68 -20.40
C ILE A 194 1.27 -7.79 -18.92
N SER A 195 1.14 -6.71 -18.17
CA SER A 195 1.43 -6.69 -16.73
C SER A 195 0.48 -7.62 -15.96
N ILE A 196 -0.81 -7.64 -16.30
CA ILE A 196 -1.77 -8.58 -15.70
C ILE A 196 -1.31 -10.02 -15.93
N ALA A 197 -0.91 -10.38 -17.15
CA ALA A 197 -0.46 -11.74 -17.47
C ALA A 197 0.87 -12.12 -16.77
N LEU A 198 1.82 -11.18 -16.67
CA LEU A 198 3.14 -11.44 -16.08
C LEU A 198 3.12 -11.50 -14.55
N PHE A 199 2.29 -10.67 -13.92
CA PHE A 199 2.27 -10.50 -12.47
C PHE A 199 1.04 -11.10 -11.80
N ALA A 200 0.24 -11.89 -12.51
CA ALA A 200 -0.91 -12.60 -11.96
C ALA A 200 -0.48 -13.46 -10.76
N ASN A 201 -1.06 -13.19 -9.59
CA ASN A 201 -0.71 -13.85 -8.32
C ASN A 201 -1.89 -13.92 -7.35
N SER A 202 -3.12 -14.15 -7.88
CA SER A 202 -4.37 -14.06 -7.11
C SER A 202 -5.31 -15.24 -7.38
N SER A 203 -4.77 -16.41 -7.71
CA SER A 203 -5.54 -17.59 -8.17
C SER A 203 -6.30 -18.33 -7.07
N ILE A 204 -6.10 -17.99 -5.79
CA ILE A 204 -6.74 -18.66 -4.65
C ILE A 204 -7.56 -17.63 -3.85
N LYS A 205 -8.83 -17.95 -3.64
CA LYS A 205 -9.76 -17.19 -2.78
C LYS A 205 -10.49 -18.17 -1.86
N GLU A 206 -10.52 -17.88 -0.55
CA GLU A 206 -11.23 -18.69 0.46
C GLU A 206 -10.88 -20.19 0.36
N LYS A 207 -9.57 -20.47 0.21
CA LYS A 207 -8.99 -21.82 0.07
C LYS A 207 -9.40 -22.58 -1.19
N LYS A 208 -9.95 -21.92 -2.18
CA LYS A 208 -10.37 -22.51 -3.45
C LYS A 208 -9.70 -21.81 -4.63
N PHE A 209 -9.40 -22.58 -5.68
CA PHE A 209 -9.01 -21.96 -6.93
C PHE A 209 -10.16 -21.11 -7.47
N CYS A 210 -9.86 -19.87 -7.83
CA CYS A 210 -10.76 -19.01 -8.59
C CYS A 210 -10.23 -18.92 -10.03
N ASN A 211 -11.15 -18.79 -11.00
CA ASN A 211 -10.80 -18.64 -12.40
C ASN A 211 -10.43 -17.19 -12.77
N TYR A 212 -9.90 -16.43 -11.81
CA TYR A 212 -9.44 -15.06 -11.98
C TYR A 212 -7.94 -15.00 -11.73
N LEU A 213 -7.31 -14.06 -12.44
CA LEU A 213 -5.87 -13.79 -12.32
C LEU A 213 -5.59 -12.86 -11.14
#